data_43d04f2be94d5a9c99a8eb65339a8f6e
#
_entry.id   43d04f2be94d5a9c99a8eb65339a8f6e
#
_cell.length_a   1.000
_cell.length_b   1.000
_cell.length_c   1.000
_cell.angle_alpha   90.00
_cell.angle_beta   90.00
_cell.angle_gamma   90.00
#
_symmetry.space_group_name_H-M   'P 1'
#
loop_
_entity.id
_entity.type
_entity.pdbx_description
1 polymer ?
#
loop_
_entity_poly.entity_id
_entity_poly.type
_entity_poly.pdbx_seq_one_letter_code
_entity_poly.pdbx_strand_id
1 'polypeptide(L)'
;KIDKYIRKLLGPNPFRAHDAIGAKGANFLTWSCLHHLSQHYGDVFKPTQELVEHKDSGENWYPPNHFRPLINWTLEVDEEEEFRTWILGPFFQMASLMLHEKRAHLSHMNAIGELCAQFRRGVLSVIRSHGADAAVKTVKAYHKLHPGAGKNAWYPAAFEEMDSAEWQQLYVNAEHDGKVGVITIGRESYNSDVNLEMNRAIDWLKKEGIERVIVTGDFHLSTQLVGADTSDFFPALEKEEIGFNISKGWSQTARRLHNQFKVSVGFINGKRCLGGMLELFTHCHYLVSIDGADLGMPEVTLPVVPGMEGCHWPLRKARPGDWPKLLNLLLQGRPVKAKESVGWLVDYAGSLEDALKVTWKIVTDGDHGLEMRKLEEGALKNVPKEISGLTPGDAATEAARKAILQNVLSSCGTTISEALDIQAKHSAGFMSGTYCQKGSIGAEYTKTMAL
;
A
#
# COMPACT_ATOMS: atom_id res chain seq x y z
N LYS A 1 -22.26 -1.83 -16.28
CA LYS A 1 -21.00 -1.77 -17.04
C LYS A 1 -20.06 -0.73 -16.47
N ILE A 2 -20.47 0.53 -16.38
CA ILE A 2 -19.62 1.67 -15.98
C ILE A 2 -18.90 1.43 -14.63
N ASP A 3 -19.62 1.07 -13.57
CA ASP A 3 -19.01 0.78 -12.25
C ASP A 3 -17.92 -0.31 -12.32
N LYS A 4 -18.15 -1.38 -13.08
CA LYS A 4 -17.14 -2.42 -13.24
C LYS A 4 -15.89 -1.89 -13.93
N TYR A 5 -16.07 -1.02 -14.90
CA TYR A 5 -14.99 -0.45 -15.67
C TYR A 5 -14.18 0.56 -14.85
N ILE A 6 -14.87 1.44 -14.09
CA ILE A 6 -14.22 2.36 -13.16
C ILE A 6 -13.47 1.58 -12.08
N ARG A 7 -14.06 0.48 -11.57
CA ARG A 7 -13.40 -0.40 -10.61
C ARG A 7 -12.11 -1.02 -11.16
N LYS A 8 -12.13 -1.47 -12.43
CA LYS A 8 -10.93 -2.01 -13.08
C LYS A 8 -9.84 -0.95 -13.23
N LEU A 9 -10.20 0.26 -13.63
CA LEU A 9 -9.25 1.35 -13.88
C LEU A 9 -8.75 2.03 -12.59
N LEU A 10 -9.65 2.39 -11.69
CA LEU A 10 -9.37 3.26 -10.55
C LEU A 10 -9.65 2.64 -9.18
N GLY A 11 -10.56 1.66 -9.09
CA GLY A 11 -10.91 0.97 -7.85
C GLY A 11 -12.35 1.15 -7.36
N PRO A 12 -12.97 2.34 -7.40
CA PRO A 12 -14.31 2.56 -6.86
C PRO A 12 -15.45 2.06 -7.75
N ASN A 13 -16.62 1.94 -7.14
CA ASN A 13 -17.89 1.68 -7.81
C ASN A 13 -18.85 2.85 -7.50
N PRO A 14 -18.78 3.99 -8.20
CA PRO A 14 -19.46 5.23 -7.81
C PRO A 14 -20.98 5.09 -7.69
N PHE A 15 -21.66 4.47 -8.66
CA PHE A 15 -23.12 4.32 -8.60
C PHE A 15 -23.57 3.42 -7.45
N ARG A 16 -22.82 2.33 -7.20
CA ARG A 16 -23.10 1.47 -6.08
C ARG A 16 -22.80 2.13 -4.74
N ALA A 17 -21.81 2.99 -4.67
CA ALA A 17 -21.50 3.78 -3.48
C ALA A 17 -22.65 4.73 -3.16
N HIS A 18 -23.22 5.42 -4.17
CA HIS A 18 -24.40 6.27 -3.97
C HIS A 18 -25.59 5.50 -3.39
N ASP A 19 -25.88 4.32 -3.94
CA ASP A 19 -26.96 3.47 -3.44
C ASP A 19 -26.70 3.01 -1.99
N ALA A 20 -25.47 2.65 -1.66
CA ALA A 20 -25.09 2.17 -0.32
C ALA A 20 -25.10 3.28 0.75
N ILE A 21 -24.75 4.51 0.37
CA ILE A 21 -24.78 5.68 1.27
C ILE A 21 -26.23 6.16 1.47
N GLY A 22 -27.07 5.97 0.46
CA GLY A 22 -28.44 6.45 0.39
C GLY A 22 -28.63 7.34 -0.84
N ALA A 23 -29.25 6.77 -1.89
CA ALA A 23 -29.32 7.33 -3.23
C ALA A 23 -29.73 8.82 -3.26
N LYS A 24 -30.80 9.19 -2.56
CA LYS A 24 -31.30 10.56 -2.55
C LYS A 24 -30.26 11.57 -2.04
N GLY A 25 -29.66 11.28 -0.88
CA GLY A 25 -28.65 12.17 -0.27
C GLY A 25 -27.34 12.21 -1.05
N ALA A 26 -26.85 11.05 -1.47
CA ALA A 26 -25.59 10.96 -2.22
C ALA A 26 -25.69 11.64 -3.59
N ASN A 27 -26.77 11.41 -4.33
CA ASN A 27 -27.01 12.08 -5.62
C ASN A 27 -27.19 13.59 -5.46
N PHE A 28 -27.87 14.05 -4.40
CA PHE A 28 -27.98 15.48 -4.12
C PHE A 28 -26.63 16.11 -3.85
N LEU A 29 -25.77 15.49 -3.04
CA LEU A 29 -24.42 16.00 -2.76
C LEU A 29 -23.58 16.09 -4.03
N THR A 30 -23.56 15.03 -4.83
CA THR A 30 -22.81 15.00 -6.10
C THR A 30 -23.37 16.06 -7.08
N TRP A 31 -24.68 16.13 -7.23
CA TRP A 31 -25.31 17.16 -8.07
C TRP A 31 -24.97 18.58 -7.58
N SER A 32 -25.06 18.86 -6.29
CA SER A 32 -24.77 20.16 -5.70
C SER A 32 -23.33 20.58 -5.98
N CYS A 33 -22.37 19.68 -5.73
CA CYS A 33 -20.97 19.95 -6.04
C CYS A 33 -20.76 20.25 -7.53
N LEU A 34 -21.25 19.39 -8.41
CA LEU A 34 -21.11 19.57 -9.85
C LEU A 34 -21.83 20.84 -10.35
N HIS A 35 -23.02 21.13 -9.85
CA HIS A 35 -23.77 22.33 -10.21
C HIS A 35 -22.98 23.61 -9.87
N HIS A 36 -22.46 23.73 -8.68
CA HIS A 36 -21.68 24.89 -8.26
C HIS A 36 -20.34 24.98 -9.01
N LEU A 37 -19.65 23.88 -9.19
CA LEU A 37 -18.40 23.86 -9.96
C LEU A 37 -18.63 24.22 -11.43
N SER A 38 -19.74 23.82 -12.03
CA SER A 38 -20.06 24.15 -13.44
C SER A 38 -20.25 25.66 -13.67
N GLN A 39 -20.70 26.39 -12.67
CA GLN A 39 -20.84 27.85 -12.74
C GLN A 39 -19.49 28.58 -12.83
N HIS A 40 -18.43 27.98 -12.28
CA HIS A 40 -17.09 28.59 -12.27
C HIS A 40 -16.17 28.00 -13.34
N TYR A 41 -16.27 26.67 -13.60
CA TYR A 41 -15.32 25.93 -14.42
C TYR A 41 -15.93 25.35 -15.70
N GLY A 42 -17.23 25.56 -15.93
CA GLY A 42 -17.90 25.24 -17.20
C GLY A 42 -18.36 23.78 -17.34
N ASP A 43 -18.59 23.38 -18.59
CA ASP A 43 -19.34 22.18 -18.94
C ASP A 43 -18.75 20.86 -18.50
N VAL A 44 -17.45 20.79 -18.20
CA VAL A 44 -16.80 19.56 -17.67
C VAL A 44 -17.42 19.11 -16.34
N PHE A 45 -18.00 20.07 -15.60
CA PHE A 45 -18.68 19.80 -14.32
C PHE A 45 -20.21 19.79 -14.42
N LYS A 46 -20.77 19.96 -15.60
CA LYS A 46 -22.23 20.03 -15.76
C LYS A 46 -22.87 18.72 -15.32
N PRO A 47 -23.82 18.73 -14.35
CA PRO A 47 -24.55 17.54 -13.96
C PRO A 47 -25.29 16.93 -15.15
N THR A 48 -25.24 15.59 -15.28
CA THR A 48 -26.02 14.89 -16.30
C THR A 48 -27.50 14.88 -15.94
N GLN A 49 -28.35 14.70 -16.95
CA GLN A 49 -29.79 14.63 -16.72
C GLN A 49 -30.18 13.43 -15.84
N GLU A 50 -29.52 12.27 -16.01
CA GLU A 50 -29.75 11.08 -15.21
C GLU A 50 -29.43 11.34 -13.72
N LEU A 51 -28.36 12.07 -13.42
CA LEU A 51 -28.04 12.42 -12.03
C LEU A 51 -29.13 13.32 -11.42
N VAL A 52 -29.68 14.26 -12.20
CA VAL A 52 -30.80 15.10 -11.76
C VAL A 52 -32.03 14.26 -11.47
N GLU A 53 -32.40 13.34 -12.37
CA GLU A 53 -33.53 12.44 -12.21
C GLU A 53 -33.40 11.56 -10.95
N HIS A 54 -32.26 10.94 -10.75
CA HIS A 54 -31.99 10.13 -9.53
C HIS A 54 -31.95 10.95 -8.25
N LYS A 55 -31.47 12.21 -8.33
CA LYS A 55 -31.53 13.16 -7.20
C LYS A 55 -32.97 13.52 -6.84
N ASP A 56 -33.83 13.76 -7.82
CA ASP A 56 -35.20 14.20 -7.61
C ASP A 56 -36.12 13.03 -7.21
N SER A 57 -36.00 11.89 -7.86
CA SER A 57 -36.77 10.69 -7.53
C SER A 57 -36.29 10.01 -6.25
N GLY A 58 -34.99 10.05 -5.95
CA GLY A 58 -34.36 9.28 -4.88
C GLY A 58 -34.24 7.80 -5.19
N GLU A 59 -34.46 7.39 -6.44
CA GLU A 59 -34.31 6.01 -6.88
C GLU A 59 -32.84 5.58 -6.93
N ASN A 60 -32.61 4.31 -6.64
CA ASN A 60 -31.28 3.71 -6.74
C ASN A 60 -30.85 3.59 -8.21
N TRP A 61 -29.54 3.67 -8.44
CA TRP A 61 -28.91 3.38 -9.74
C TRP A 61 -29.06 1.90 -10.14
N TYR A 62 -29.07 1.02 -9.12
CA TYR A 62 -29.26 -0.41 -9.31
C TYR A 62 -30.69 -0.80 -8.93
N PRO A 63 -31.36 -1.63 -9.76
CA PRO A 63 -32.67 -2.16 -9.42
C PRO A 63 -32.65 -2.90 -8.07
N PRO A 64 -33.74 -2.90 -7.31
CA PRO A 64 -33.89 -3.73 -6.13
C PRO A 64 -33.60 -5.19 -6.48
N ASN A 65 -32.86 -5.89 -5.61
CA ASN A 65 -32.46 -7.29 -5.81
C ASN A 65 -31.61 -7.54 -7.05
N HIS A 66 -30.87 -6.53 -7.52
CA HIS A 66 -29.93 -6.70 -8.62
C HIS A 66 -28.89 -7.77 -8.26
N PHE A 67 -29.13 -8.98 -8.77
CA PHE A 67 -28.15 -10.05 -8.73
C PHE A 67 -27.05 -9.75 -9.73
N ARG A 68 -25.80 -9.78 -9.29
CA ARG A 68 -24.66 -9.69 -10.19
C ARG A 68 -24.36 -11.07 -10.76
N PRO A 69 -24.76 -11.41 -11.95
CA PRO A 69 -24.13 -12.53 -12.63
C PRO A 69 -22.66 -12.18 -12.84
N LEU A 70 -21.76 -13.14 -12.62
CA LEU A 70 -20.40 -13.09 -13.13
C LEU A 70 -20.46 -13.18 -14.65
N ILE A 71 -20.88 -12.10 -15.28
CA ILE A 71 -20.88 -12.03 -16.73
C ILE A 71 -19.49 -11.56 -17.13
N ASN A 72 -18.74 -12.43 -17.76
CA ASN A 72 -17.55 -12.03 -18.53
C ASN A 72 -18.03 -11.14 -19.68
N TRP A 73 -17.82 -9.85 -19.52
CA TRP A 73 -18.02 -8.91 -20.59
C TRP A 73 -16.67 -8.59 -21.18
N THR A 74 -16.41 -9.07 -22.35
CA THR A 74 -15.42 -8.52 -23.24
C THR A 74 -16.07 -7.33 -23.94
N LEU A 75 -15.54 -6.13 -23.70
CA LEU A 75 -15.82 -4.99 -24.56
C LEU A 75 -15.00 -5.19 -25.84
N GLU A 76 -15.55 -4.75 -26.97
CA GLU A 76 -14.74 -4.56 -28.15
C GLU A 76 -13.63 -3.54 -27.87
N VAL A 77 -12.50 -3.68 -28.54
CA VAL A 77 -11.29 -2.85 -28.23
C VAL A 77 -11.61 -1.35 -28.36
N ASP A 78 -12.41 -0.98 -29.35
CA ASP A 78 -12.80 0.42 -29.58
C ASP A 78 -13.72 0.96 -28.47
N GLU A 79 -14.66 0.14 -27.97
CA GLU A 79 -15.51 0.48 -26.82
C GLU A 79 -14.66 0.64 -25.54
N GLU A 80 -13.66 -0.21 -25.34
CA GLU A 80 -12.78 -0.13 -24.19
C GLU A 80 -11.97 1.17 -24.20
N GLU A 81 -11.44 1.58 -25.35
CA GLU A 81 -10.68 2.82 -25.51
C GLU A 81 -11.56 4.06 -25.30
N GLU A 82 -12.78 4.04 -25.82
CA GLU A 82 -13.74 5.12 -25.62
C GLU A 82 -14.13 5.25 -24.15
N PHE A 83 -14.48 4.15 -23.47
CA PHE A 83 -14.76 4.15 -22.03
C PHE A 83 -13.58 4.68 -21.21
N ARG A 84 -12.37 4.23 -21.54
CA ARG A 84 -11.15 4.72 -20.89
C ARG A 84 -11.02 6.23 -21.05
N THR A 85 -11.27 6.75 -22.24
CA THR A 85 -11.21 8.18 -22.54
C THR A 85 -12.25 8.97 -21.75
N TRP A 86 -13.50 8.49 -21.66
CA TRP A 86 -14.56 9.12 -20.88
C TRP A 86 -14.30 9.12 -19.37
N ILE A 87 -13.51 8.19 -18.84
CA ILE A 87 -13.18 8.12 -17.42
C ILE A 87 -11.90 8.91 -17.11
N LEU A 88 -10.83 8.63 -17.84
CA LEU A 88 -9.52 9.21 -17.53
C LEU A 88 -9.37 10.64 -18.07
N GLY A 89 -10.08 11.02 -19.14
CA GLY A 89 -10.03 12.38 -19.67
C GLY A 89 -10.44 13.44 -18.65
N PRO A 90 -11.67 13.42 -18.13
CA PRO A 90 -12.08 14.35 -17.09
C PRO A 90 -11.26 14.21 -15.79
N PHE A 91 -10.85 12.99 -15.44
CA PHE A 91 -10.02 12.76 -14.27
C PHE A 91 -8.66 13.50 -14.35
N PHE A 92 -7.97 13.41 -15.50
CA PHE A 92 -6.70 14.13 -15.71
C PHE A 92 -6.92 15.63 -15.87
N GLN A 93 -8.01 16.05 -16.49
CA GLN A 93 -8.36 17.47 -16.59
C GLN A 93 -8.59 18.09 -15.21
N MET A 94 -9.35 17.43 -14.33
CA MET A 94 -9.57 17.86 -12.95
C MET A 94 -8.28 17.95 -12.17
N ALA A 95 -7.40 16.95 -12.29
CA ALA A 95 -6.10 16.96 -11.64
C ALA A 95 -5.25 18.15 -12.12
N SER A 96 -5.28 18.48 -13.44
CA SER A 96 -4.56 19.65 -13.95
C SER A 96 -5.05 20.96 -13.35
N LEU A 97 -6.37 21.08 -13.12
CA LEU A 97 -6.96 22.24 -12.45
C LEU A 97 -6.48 22.36 -10.99
N MET A 98 -6.53 21.24 -10.24
CA MET A 98 -6.08 21.22 -8.83
C MET A 98 -4.60 21.60 -8.71
N LEU A 99 -3.75 21.09 -9.60
CA LEU A 99 -2.33 21.41 -9.67
C LEU A 99 -2.09 22.87 -10.02
N HIS A 100 -2.76 23.38 -11.05
CA HIS A 100 -2.66 24.78 -11.48
C HIS A 100 -3.04 25.77 -10.36
N GLU A 101 -4.12 25.49 -9.65
CA GLU A 101 -4.59 26.31 -8.54
C GLU A 101 -3.82 26.08 -7.22
N LYS A 102 -2.87 25.12 -7.19
CA LYS A 102 -2.07 24.79 -6.01
C LYS A 102 -2.92 24.57 -4.76
N ARG A 103 -4.00 23.81 -4.90
CA ARG A 103 -5.03 23.64 -3.86
C ARG A 103 -4.52 22.99 -2.58
N ALA A 104 -3.51 22.13 -2.69
CA ALA A 104 -2.87 21.46 -1.57
C ALA A 104 -1.47 21.00 -1.98
N HIS A 105 -0.70 20.52 -1.03
CA HIS A 105 0.55 19.84 -1.28
C HIS A 105 0.33 18.58 -2.15
N LEU A 106 1.28 18.21 -3.01
CA LEU A 106 1.10 17.10 -3.95
C LEU A 106 0.78 15.78 -3.25
N SER A 107 1.43 15.48 -2.11
CA SER A 107 1.14 14.28 -1.33
C SER A 107 -0.31 14.23 -0.82
N HIS A 108 -0.87 15.37 -0.39
CA HIS A 108 -2.27 15.45 0.05
C HIS A 108 -3.24 15.33 -1.13
N MET A 109 -2.96 15.99 -2.27
CA MET A 109 -3.76 15.80 -3.49
C MET A 109 -3.72 14.35 -3.97
N ASN A 110 -2.59 13.70 -3.85
CA ASN A 110 -2.46 12.28 -4.19
C ASN A 110 -3.30 11.40 -3.26
N ALA A 111 -3.19 11.62 -1.94
CA ALA A 111 -3.87 10.81 -0.93
C ALA A 111 -5.40 10.92 -0.96
N ILE A 112 -5.95 12.07 -1.39
CA ILE A 112 -7.41 12.30 -1.41
C ILE A 112 -8.16 11.27 -2.26
N GLY A 113 -7.55 10.77 -3.33
CA GLY A 113 -8.13 9.73 -4.16
C GLY A 113 -8.31 8.42 -3.40
N GLU A 114 -7.34 8.02 -2.62
CA GLU A 114 -7.39 6.78 -1.82
C GLU A 114 -8.29 6.95 -0.58
N LEU A 115 -8.12 8.01 0.16
CA LEU A 115 -8.81 8.23 1.44
C LEU A 115 -10.29 8.57 1.27
N CYS A 116 -10.64 9.36 0.25
CA CYS A 116 -12.00 9.87 0.08
C CYS A 116 -12.80 9.14 -1.02
N ALA A 117 -12.13 8.70 -2.09
CA ALA A 117 -12.77 8.11 -3.26
C ALA A 117 -12.51 6.61 -3.43
N GLN A 118 -11.78 5.98 -2.50
CA GLN A 118 -11.43 4.56 -2.53
C GLN A 118 -10.67 4.14 -3.80
N PHE A 119 -9.87 5.03 -4.36
CA PHE A 119 -8.97 4.68 -5.45
C PHE A 119 -7.91 3.71 -4.95
N ARG A 120 -7.49 2.77 -5.80
CA ARG A 120 -6.38 1.86 -5.46
C ARG A 120 -5.04 2.56 -5.38
N ARG A 121 -4.87 3.64 -6.12
CA ARG A 121 -3.66 4.47 -6.17
C ARG A 121 -4.07 5.93 -6.10
N GLY A 122 -3.21 6.76 -5.56
CA GLY A 122 -3.44 8.19 -5.47
C GLY A 122 -3.62 8.85 -6.84
N VAL A 123 -4.33 9.96 -6.87
CA VAL A 123 -4.68 10.69 -8.10
C VAL A 123 -3.43 10.99 -8.95
N LEU A 124 -2.39 11.55 -8.32
CA LEU A 124 -1.16 11.93 -9.02
C LEU A 124 -0.30 10.72 -9.37
N SER A 125 -0.33 9.66 -8.56
CA SER A 125 0.34 8.40 -8.88
C SER A 125 -0.25 7.73 -10.13
N VAL A 126 -1.56 7.78 -10.35
CA VAL A 126 -2.19 7.32 -11.59
C VAL A 126 -1.68 8.12 -12.78
N ILE A 127 -1.61 9.44 -12.67
CA ILE A 127 -1.11 10.31 -13.74
C ILE A 127 0.37 10.03 -14.01
N ARG A 128 1.19 9.94 -12.96
CA ARG A 128 2.63 9.63 -13.06
C ARG A 128 2.86 8.30 -13.78
N SER A 129 2.06 7.28 -13.50
CA SER A 129 2.17 5.99 -14.18
C SER A 129 1.76 6.01 -15.66
N HIS A 130 0.91 6.96 -16.05
CA HIS A 130 0.53 7.19 -17.44
C HIS A 130 1.60 7.97 -18.23
N GLY A 131 2.31 8.89 -17.55
CA GLY A 131 3.21 9.86 -18.14
C GLY A 131 2.47 11.10 -18.66
N ALA A 132 3.16 12.24 -18.64
CA ALA A 132 2.61 13.55 -18.99
C ALA A 132 2.00 13.59 -20.40
N ASP A 133 2.74 13.14 -21.40
CA ASP A 133 2.31 13.14 -22.80
C ASP A 133 1.06 12.29 -23.04
N ALA A 134 1.01 11.10 -22.42
CA ALA A 134 -0.13 10.20 -22.53
C ALA A 134 -1.37 10.79 -21.83
N ALA A 135 -1.20 11.42 -20.67
CA ALA A 135 -2.27 12.12 -19.96
C ALA A 135 -2.85 13.26 -20.82
N VAL A 136 -1.97 14.11 -21.37
CA VAL A 136 -2.38 15.21 -22.27
C VAL A 136 -3.10 14.66 -23.51
N LYS A 137 -2.60 13.59 -24.13
CA LYS A 137 -3.23 12.93 -25.28
C LYS A 137 -4.62 12.42 -24.93
N THR A 138 -4.80 11.81 -23.76
CA THR A 138 -6.08 11.30 -23.29
C THR A 138 -7.10 12.43 -23.11
N VAL A 139 -6.71 13.55 -22.49
CA VAL A 139 -7.59 14.72 -22.33
C VAL A 139 -7.97 15.33 -23.68
N LYS A 140 -7.03 15.43 -24.62
CA LYS A 140 -7.34 15.90 -25.97
C LYS A 140 -8.31 14.98 -26.73
N ALA A 141 -8.22 13.67 -26.53
CA ALA A 141 -9.19 12.71 -27.07
C ALA A 141 -10.58 12.91 -26.42
N TYR A 142 -10.64 13.10 -25.12
CA TYR A 142 -11.87 13.42 -24.40
C TYR A 142 -12.52 14.72 -24.92
N HIS A 143 -11.76 15.78 -25.17
CA HIS A 143 -12.29 17.02 -25.74
C HIS A 143 -12.87 16.88 -27.15
N LYS A 144 -12.41 15.88 -27.93
CA LYS A 144 -13.02 15.56 -29.22
C LYS A 144 -14.39 14.90 -29.03
N LEU A 145 -14.54 14.06 -28.00
CA LEU A 145 -15.83 13.43 -27.66
C LEU A 145 -16.78 14.42 -26.97
N HIS A 146 -16.24 15.38 -26.23
CA HIS A 146 -16.99 16.38 -25.46
C HIS A 146 -16.41 17.79 -25.66
N PRO A 147 -16.70 18.45 -26.80
CA PRO A 147 -16.07 19.73 -27.15
C PRO A 147 -16.28 20.87 -26.14
N GLY A 148 -17.39 20.86 -25.37
CA GLY A 148 -17.67 21.82 -24.32
C GLY A 148 -16.68 21.78 -23.16
N ALA A 149 -16.13 20.60 -22.85
CA ALA A 149 -15.23 20.40 -21.73
C ALA A 149 -13.85 21.04 -21.93
N GLY A 150 -13.43 21.27 -23.19
CA GLY A 150 -12.10 21.81 -23.51
C GLY A 150 -11.93 23.31 -23.31
N LYS A 151 -13.01 24.05 -23.01
CA LYS A 151 -12.98 25.51 -22.96
C LYS A 151 -12.39 26.06 -21.65
N ASN A 152 -12.57 25.37 -20.55
CA ASN A 152 -12.19 25.80 -19.22
C ASN A 152 -11.58 24.65 -18.41
N ALA A 153 -10.91 24.97 -17.30
CA ALA A 153 -10.39 23.99 -16.33
C ALA A 153 -9.37 22.98 -16.92
N TRP A 154 -8.65 23.37 -17.98
CA TRP A 154 -7.63 22.55 -18.60
C TRP A 154 -6.27 23.26 -18.63
N TYR A 155 -5.30 22.72 -17.92
CA TYR A 155 -3.98 23.31 -17.71
C TYR A 155 -2.87 22.29 -17.96
N PRO A 156 -2.58 21.94 -19.25
CA PRO A 156 -1.61 20.88 -19.59
C PRO A 156 -0.21 21.14 -19.05
N ALA A 157 0.21 22.39 -18.93
CA ALA A 157 1.49 22.77 -18.35
C ALA A 157 1.69 22.28 -16.89
N ALA A 158 0.60 22.01 -16.15
CA ALA A 158 0.68 21.45 -14.81
C ALA A 158 1.35 20.05 -14.76
N PHE A 159 1.46 19.36 -15.89
CA PHE A 159 2.14 18.06 -15.98
C PHE A 159 3.61 18.15 -16.40
N GLU A 160 4.10 19.32 -16.79
CA GLU A 160 5.51 19.50 -17.20
C GLU A 160 6.49 19.30 -16.06
N GLU A 161 6.03 19.49 -14.80
CA GLU A 161 6.84 19.34 -13.60
C GLU A 161 6.86 17.89 -13.04
N MET A 162 6.30 16.90 -13.74
CA MET A 162 6.20 15.51 -13.24
C MET A 162 7.54 14.85 -12.91
N ASP A 163 8.64 15.35 -13.49
CA ASP A 163 9.99 14.87 -13.18
C ASP A 163 10.63 15.59 -11.98
N SER A 164 9.96 16.58 -11.40
CA SER A 164 10.47 17.31 -10.24
C SER A 164 10.56 16.42 -9.00
N ALA A 165 11.41 16.83 -8.05
CA ALA A 165 11.58 16.12 -6.79
C ALA A 165 10.27 15.98 -6.00
N GLU A 166 9.38 16.98 -6.07
CA GLU A 166 8.11 17.00 -5.39
C GLU A 166 7.16 15.90 -5.89
N TRP A 167 7.08 15.70 -7.22
CA TRP A 167 6.31 14.63 -7.82
C TRP A 167 6.85 13.23 -7.52
N GLN A 168 8.07 13.16 -7.02
CA GLN A 168 8.71 11.92 -6.65
C GLN A 168 8.55 11.57 -5.16
N GLN A 169 7.76 12.34 -4.43
CA GLN A 169 7.49 12.22 -2.99
C GLN A 169 5.98 12.23 -2.70
N LEU A 170 5.21 11.49 -3.52
CA LEU A 170 3.75 11.43 -3.38
C LEU A 170 3.32 10.59 -2.17
N TYR A 171 4.12 9.59 -1.80
CA TYR A 171 3.86 8.66 -0.71
C TYR A 171 4.96 8.62 0.34
N VAL A 172 6.19 8.92 -0.05
CA VAL A 172 7.34 8.85 0.87
C VAL A 172 8.09 10.16 0.83
N ASN A 173 8.08 10.85 1.96
CA ASN A 173 8.87 12.05 2.18
C ASN A 173 10.18 11.69 2.90
N ALA A 174 11.25 12.43 2.63
CA ALA A 174 12.50 12.34 3.35
C ALA A 174 13.02 13.73 3.71
N GLU A 175 13.42 13.89 4.96
CA GLU A 175 13.98 15.12 5.51
C GLU A 175 15.24 14.81 6.31
N HIS A 176 16.09 15.80 6.56
CA HIS A 176 17.24 15.66 7.48
C HIS A 176 17.65 17.01 8.09
N ASP A 177 18.30 16.95 9.25
CA ASP A 177 18.90 18.10 9.93
C ASP A 177 20.42 18.23 9.70
N GLY A 178 20.96 17.48 8.75
CA GLY A 178 22.38 17.34 8.47
C GLY A 178 23.08 16.20 9.23
N LYS A 179 22.43 15.54 10.17
CA LYS A 179 22.94 14.41 10.95
C LYS A 179 21.99 13.21 10.96
N VAL A 180 20.72 13.47 11.14
CA VAL A 180 19.65 12.46 11.22
C VAL A 180 18.69 12.68 10.08
N GLY A 181 18.36 11.62 9.35
CA GLY A 181 17.29 11.59 8.36
C GLY A 181 16.00 11.04 8.94
N VAL A 182 14.88 11.49 8.40
CA VAL A 182 13.56 10.95 8.67
C VAL A 182 12.91 10.57 7.36
N ILE A 183 12.49 9.32 7.23
CA ILE A 183 11.68 8.83 6.12
C ILE A 183 10.26 8.64 6.63
N THR A 184 9.32 9.38 6.05
CA THR A 184 7.91 9.34 6.43
C THR A 184 7.08 8.71 5.34
N ILE A 185 6.34 7.64 5.67
CA ILE A 185 5.47 6.91 4.74
C ILE A 185 4.04 7.43 4.90
N GLY A 186 3.52 8.11 3.88
CA GLY A 186 2.18 8.72 3.86
C GLY A 186 1.07 7.80 3.33
N ARG A 187 1.30 6.48 3.30
CA ARG A 187 0.31 5.48 2.86
C ARG A 187 0.21 4.35 3.87
N GLU A 188 -1.01 3.88 4.11
CA GLU A 188 -1.25 2.81 5.09
C GLU A 188 -0.70 1.45 4.66
N SER A 189 -0.61 1.18 3.36
CA SER A 189 -0.10 -0.10 2.84
C SER A 189 1.08 0.08 1.87
N TYR A 190 1.98 -0.89 1.86
CA TYR A 190 3.15 -0.92 0.99
C TYR A 190 2.76 -1.36 -0.42
N ASN A 191 3.20 -0.63 -1.43
CA ASN A 191 3.00 -0.97 -2.83
C ASN A 191 4.24 -0.60 -3.67
N SER A 192 4.20 -0.83 -4.97
CA SER A 192 5.31 -0.55 -5.87
C SER A 192 5.69 0.93 -5.94
N ASP A 193 4.71 1.85 -5.78
CA ASP A 193 5.01 3.29 -5.71
C ASP A 193 5.75 3.66 -4.42
N VAL A 194 5.30 3.14 -3.28
CA VAL A 194 5.99 3.30 -1.98
C VAL A 194 7.40 2.72 -2.07
N ASN A 195 7.57 1.53 -2.68
CA ASN A 195 8.88 0.91 -2.86
C ASN A 195 9.82 1.77 -3.72
N LEU A 196 9.32 2.33 -4.81
CA LEU A 196 10.09 3.24 -5.68
C LEU A 196 10.55 4.48 -4.91
N GLU A 197 9.63 5.10 -4.17
CA GLU A 197 9.91 6.33 -3.42
C GLU A 197 10.78 6.08 -2.18
N MET A 198 10.65 4.92 -1.52
CA MET A 198 11.57 4.48 -0.46
C MET A 198 13.00 4.39 -0.96
N ASN A 199 13.22 3.76 -2.12
CA ASN A 199 14.56 3.67 -2.70
C ASN A 199 15.13 5.06 -2.98
N ARG A 200 14.33 5.96 -3.53
CA ARG A 200 14.73 7.33 -3.80
C ARG A 200 15.06 8.11 -2.52
N ALA A 201 14.24 7.98 -1.48
CA ALA A 201 14.47 8.59 -0.18
C ALA A 201 15.80 8.12 0.43
N ILE A 202 16.07 6.82 0.37
CA ILE A 202 17.34 6.24 0.83
C ILE A 202 18.51 6.78 0.00
N ASP A 203 18.40 6.78 -1.33
CA ASP A 203 19.46 7.30 -2.22
C ASP A 203 19.77 8.77 -1.95
N TRP A 204 18.74 9.58 -1.77
CA TRP A 204 18.89 10.99 -1.46
C TRP A 204 19.59 11.20 -0.11
N LEU A 205 19.13 10.55 0.96
CA LEU A 205 19.77 10.66 2.28
C LEU A 205 21.22 10.19 2.25
N LYS A 206 21.54 9.13 1.51
CA LYS A 206 22.92 8.66 1.36
C LYS A 206 23.78 9.64 0.59
N LYS A 207 23.24 10.30 -0.44
CA LYS A 207 23.92 11.36 -1.19
C LYS A 207 24.22 12.58 -0.30
N GLU A 208 23.31 12.93 0.62
CA GLU A 208 23.51 13.98 1.61
C GLU A 208 24.43 13.56 2.78
N GLY A 209 24.99 12.35 2.76
CA GLY A 209 25.92 11.86 3.77
C GLY A 209 25.26 11.44 5.09
N ILE A 210 23.95 11.23 5.09
CA ILE A 210 23.21 10.83 6.27
C ILE A 210 23.45 9.35 6.58
N GLU A 211 23.91 9.06 7.80
CA GLU A 211 24.20 7.71 8.27
C GLU A 211 23.19 7.17 9.30
N ARG A 212 22.27 8.01 9.75
CA ARG A 212 21.29 7.69 10.81
C ARG A 212 19.91 8.07 10.34
N VAL A 213 18.96 7.15 10.45
CA VAL A 213 17.62 7.36 9.90
C VAL A 213 16.52 6.84 10.82
N ILE A 214 15.44 7.58 10.89
CA ILE A 214 14.15 7.16 11.45
C ILE A 214 13.21 6.87 10.28
N VAL A 215 12.55 5.72 10.29
CA VAL A 215 11.49 5.37 9.34
C VAL A 215 10.17 5.30 10.11
N THR A 216 9.16 6.05 9.68
CA THR A 216 7.88 6.12 10.39
C THR A 216 6.72 6.30 9.43
N GLY A 217 5.49 6.08 9.91
CA GLY A 217 4.28 6.49 9.20
C GLY A 217 4.01 7.99 9.38
N ASP A 218 3.32 8.57 8.41
CA ASP A 218 2.83 9.94 8.53
C ASP A 218 1.76 10.04 9.62
N PHE A 219 1.86 11.04 10.50
CA PHE A 219 0.96 11.20 11.65
C PHE A 219 -0.47 11.58 11.26
N HIS A 220 -0.70 12.05 10.04
CA HIS A 220 -1.99 12.49 9.54
C HIS A 220 -2.56 11.53 8.49
N LEU A 221 -1.71 11.04 7.57
CA LEU A 221 -2.13 10.21 6.44
C LEU A 221 -2.05 8.70 6.73
N SER A 222 -1.21 8.29 7.68
CA SER A 222 -0.98 6.88 8.02
C SER A 222 -1.23 6.60 9.49
N THR A 223 -2.49 6.66 9.92
CA THR A 223 -2.85 6.34 11.32
C THR A 223 -2.65 4.86 11.68
N GLN A 224 -2.39 4.03 10.69
CA GLN A 224 -2.04 2.62 10.78
C GLN A 224 -1.21 2.21 9.57
N LEU A 225 -0.43 1.13 9.71
CA LEU A 225 0.40 0.55 8.66
C LEU A 225 -0.04 -0.91 8.47
N VAL A 226 -0.81 -1.19 7.41
CA VAL A 226 -1.59 -2.43 7.30
C VAL A 226 -1.10 -3.39 6.21
N GLY A 227 0.19 -3.57 6.12
CA GLY A 227 0.76 -4.59 5.27
C GLY A 227 1.01 -4.13 3.84
N ALA A 228 0.95 -5.09 2.92
CA ALA A 228 1.12 -4.86 1.50
C ALA A 228 -0.22 -4.63 0.81
N ASP A 229 -0.24 -3.79 -0.22
CA ASP A 229 -1.41 -3.64 -1.08
C ASP A 229 -1.57 -4.88 -1.95
N THR A 230 -2.61 -5.65 -1.65
CA THR A 230 -2.86 -6.92 -2.34
C THR A 230 -3.14 -6.75 -3.84
N SER A 231 -3.55 -5.57 -4.29
CA SER A 231 -3.80 -5.31 -5.71
C SER A 231 -2.53 -5.29 -6.56
N ASP A 232 -1.37 -4.99 -5.97
CA ASP A 232 -0.07 -5.07 -6.66
C ASP A 232 0.30 -6.51 -7.02
N PHE A 233 -0.25 -7.48 -6.29
CA PHE A 233 -0.01 -8.91 -6.53
C PHE A 233 -0.98 -9.55 -7.53
N PHE A 234 -1.97 -8.85 -8.05
CA PHE A 234 -2.89 -9.42 -9.01
C PHE A 234 -2.22 -10.08 -10.22
N PRO A 235 -1.21 -9.46 -10.86
CA PRO A 235 -0.47 -10.13 -11.94
C PRO A 235 0.31 -11.37 -11.48
N ALA A 236 0.70 -11.41 -10.21
CA ALA A 236 1.45 -12.52 -9.62
C ALA A 236 0.58 -13.77 -9.37
N LEU A 237 -0.75 -13.62 -9.30
CA LEU A 237 -1.68 -14.75 -9.24
C LEU A 237 -1.62 -15.61 -10.50
N GLU A 238 -1.28 -15.02 -11.64
CA GLU A 238 -1.18 -15.69 -12.93
C GLU A 238 0.25 -16.12 -13.27
N LYS A 239 1.25 -15.34 -12.80
CA LYS A 239 2.66 -15.52 -13.16
C LYS A 239 3.56 -15.47 -11.94
N GLU A 240 4.08 -16.60 -11.52
CA GLU A 240 4.99 -16.75 -10.36
C GLU A 240 6.19 -15.80 -10.45
N GLU A 241 6.78 -15.64 -11.64
CA GLU A 241 7.93 -14.74 -11.86
C GLU A 241 7.66 -13.29 -11.44
N ILE A 242 6.44 -12.79 -11.67
CA ILE A 242 6.06 -11.43 -11.25
C ILE A 242 6.06 -11.35 -9.73
N GLY A 243 5.46 -12.32 -9.05
CA GLY A 243 5.46 -12.39 -7.58
C GLY A 243 6.87 -12.50 -7.00
N PHE A 244 7.74 -13.29 -7.62
CA PHE A 244 9.14 -13.41 -7.24
C PHE A 244 9.87 -12.06 -7.34
N ASN A 245 9.71 -11.36 -8.46
CA ASN A 245 10.37 -10.06 -8.68
C ASN A 245 9.88 -8.98 -7.72
N ILE A 246 8.58 -8.93 -7.42
CA ILE A 246 8.00 -8.02 -6.43
C ILE A 246 8.58 -8.34 -5.04
N SER A 247 8.47 -9.56 -4.58
CA SER A 247 8.95 -9.99 -3.25
C SER A 247 10.45 -9.72 -3.09
N LYS A 248 11.25 -10.10 -4.07
CA LYS A 248 12.71 -9.87 -4.06
C LYS A 248 13.05 -8.38 -4.07
N GLY A 249 12.42 -7.59 -4.94
CA GLY A 249 12.68 -6.15 -5.05
C GLY A 249 12.33 -5.39 -3.78
N TRP A 250 11.17 -5.70 -3.17
CA TRP A 250 10.75 -5.07 -1.92
C TRP A 250 11.65 -5.48 -0.74
N SER A 251 12.04 -6.75 -0.67
CA SER A 251 13.01 -7.23 0.32
C SER A 251 14.36 -6.54 0.20
N GLN A 252 14.86 -6.36 -1.03
CA GLN A 252 16.10 -5.63 -1.28
C GLN A 252 16.02 -4.19 -0.79
N THR A 253 14.89 -3.51 -0.99
CA THR A 253 14.67 -2.15 -0.46
C THR A 253 14.69 -2.15 1.08
N ALA A 254 13.99 -3.09 1.71
CA ALA A 254 13.97 -3.21 3.17
C ALA A 254 15.37 -3.46 3.76
N ARG A 255 16.16 -4.34 3.14
CA ARG A 255 17.56 -4.59 3.54
C ARG A 255 18.44 -3.34 3.50
N ARG A 256 18.16 -2.38 2.63
CA ARG A 256 18.93 -1.13 2.56
C ARG A 256 18.86 -0.34 3.87
N LEU A 257 17.74 -0.43 4.62
CA LEU A 257 17.60 0.23 5.92
C LEU A 257 18.60 -0.29 6.95
N HIS A 258 18.95 -1.58 6.87
CA HIS A 258 19.99 -2.17 7.71
C HIS A 258 21.39 -1.95 7.15
N ASN A 259 21.58 -2.17 5.85
CA ASN A 259 22.92 -2.28 5.27
C ASN A 259 23.56 -0.94 4.93
N GLN A 260 22.77 0.12 4.69
CA GLN A 260 23.30 1.40 4.19
C GLN A 260 23.35 2.50 5.27
N PHE A 261 22.69 2.31 6.39
CA PHE A 261 22.75 3.23 7.51
C PHE A 261 23.53 2.62 8.67
N LYS A 262 24.26 3.45 9.38
CA LYS A 262 24.94 3.05 10.61
C LYS A 262 23.95 2.73 11.73
N VAL A 263 22.87 3.53 11.80
CA VAL A 263 21.73 3.32 12.71
C VAL A 263 20.44 3.63 11.96
N SER A 264 19.50 2.70 11.98
CA SER A 264 18.14 2.90 11.52
C SER A 264 17.15 2.50 12.60
N VAL A 265 16.12 3.31 12.78
CA VAL A 265 15.03 3.06 13.73
C VAL A 265 13.72 3.00 13.00
N GLY A 266 13.04 1.87 13.06
CA GLY A 266 11.63 1.76 12.67
C GLY A 266 10.78 2.27 13.84
N PHE A 267 10.09 3.40 13.63
CA PHE A 267 9.23 4.00 14.65
C PHE A 267 7.76 3.81 14.29
N ILE A 268 7.09 2.94 15.02
CA ILE A 268 5.66 2.65 14.85
C ILE A 268 4.85 3.62 15.69
N ASN A 269 4.28 4.63 15.01
CA ASN A 269 3.55 5.75 15.61
C ASN A 269 2.02 5.59 15.61
N GLY A 270 1.49 4.54 14.95
CA GLY A 270 0.07 4.36 14.71
C GLY A 270 -0.53 3.17 15.47
N LYS A 271 -1.84 2.97 15.28
CA LYS A 271 -2.63 1.92 15.96
C LYS A 271 -2.19 0.50 15.61
N ARG A 272 -1.61 0.30 14.42
CA ARG A 272 -1.23 -1.02 13.89
C ARG A 272 0.01 -0.92 13.02
N CYS A 273 0.81 -2.00 13.04
CA CYS A 273 1.81 -2.27 12.01
C CYS A 273 1.76 -3.76 11.68
N LEU A 274 1.30 -4.09 10.49
CA LEU A 274 0.98 -5.46 10.10
C LEU A 274 1.67 -5.87 8.80
N GLY A 275 1.92 -7.18 8.63
CA GLY A 275 2.38 -7.80 7.38
C GLY A 275 3.60 -7.10 6.77
N GLY A 276 3.59 -6.87 5.47
CA GLY A 276 4.72 -6.28 4.75
C GLY A 276 5.24 -4.96 5.32
N MET A 277 4.40 -4.13 5.96
CA MET A 277 4.87 -2.95 6.68
C MET A 277 5.67 -3.33 7.94
N LEU A 278 5.21 -4.30 8.71
CA LEU A 278 5.99 -4.79 9.86
C LEU A 278 7.29 -5.46 9.39
N GLU A 279 7.24 -6.21 8.28
CA GLU A 279 8.44 -6.78 7.66
C GLU A 279 9.46 -5.69 7.34
N LEU A 280 9.04 -4.59 6.67
CA LEU A 280 9.91 -3.44 6.38
C LEU A 280 10.57 -2.87 7.64
N PHE A 281 9.76 -2.60 8.68
CA PHE A 281 10.25 -1.98 9.92
C PHE A 281 11.20 -2.90 10.70
N THR A 282 11.02 -4.22 10.65
CA THR A 282 11.92 -5.18 11.32
C THR A 282 13.33 -5.20 10.71
N HIS A 283 13.52 -4.69 9.49
CA HIS A 283 14.85 -4.53 8.89
C HIS A 283 15.66 -3.39 9.50
N CYS A 284 15.04 -2.44 10.19
CA CYS A 284 15.79 -1.43 10.91
C CYS A 284 16.63 -2.04 12.05
N HIS A 285 17.70 -1.38 12.45
CA HIS A 285 18.54 -1.82 13.57
C HIS A 285 17.73 -1.91 14.87
N TYR A 286 16.88 -0.90 15.12
CA TYR A 286 15.97 -0.86 16.26
C TYR A 286 14.52 -0.75 15.77
N LEU A 287 13.62 -1.35 16.52
CA LEU A 287 12.18 -1.24 16.35
C LEU A 287 11.56 -0.65 17.63
N VAL A 288 11.06 0.57 17.53
CA VAL A 288 10.41 1.31 18.62
C VAL A 288 8.93 1.50 18.30
N SER A 289 8.06 1.36 19.25
CA SER A 289 6.61 1.47 19.05
C SER A 289 5.91 2.23 20.17
N ILE A 290 4.75 2.79 19.87
CA ILE A 290 3.79 3.13 20.90
C ILE A 290 3.25 1.84 21.55
N ASP A 291 2.99 1.85 22.85
CA ASP A 291 2.66 0.66 23.64
C ASP A 291 1.33 -0.02 23.22
N GLY A 292 0.37 0.78 22.79
CA GLY A 292 -0.95 0.33 22.37
C GLY A 292 -1.05 -0.22 20.96
N ALA A 293 0.00 -0.14 20.13
CA ALA A 293 -0.02 -0.61 18.75
C ALA A 293 -0.21 -2.13 18.66
N ASP A 294 -1.00 -2.57 17.67
CA ASP A 294 -1.13 -3.96 17.30
C ASP A 294 -0.07 -4.31 16.25
N LEU A 295 0.76 -5.31 16.53
CA LEU A 295 1.83 -5.79 15.64
C LEU A 295 1.53 -7.22 15.20
N GLY A 296 1.62 -7.53 13.91
CA GLY A 296 1.25 -8.86 13.45
C GLY A 296 1.66 -9.20 12.03
N MET A 297 1.67 -10.51 11.76
CA MET A 297 1.89 -11.11 10.45
C MET A 297 0.62 -11.87 10.05
N PRO A 298 -0.40 -11.19 9.47
CA PRO A 298 -1.72 -11.78 9.21
C PRO A 298 -1.78 -12.64 7.94
N GLU A 299 -0.68 -12.84 7.24
CA GLU A 299 -0.59 -13.49 5.93
C GLU A 299 -1.29 -14.85 5.90
N VAL A 300 -1.16 -15.64 6.96
CA VAL A 300 -1.81 -16.94 7.10
C VAL A 300 -3.34 -16.86 7.01
N THR A 301 -3.94 -15.74 7.43
CA THR A 301 -5.40 -15.52 7.37
C THR A 301 -5.90 -15.05 6.01
N LEU A 302 -4.97 -14.62 5.13
CA LEU A 302 -5.24 -14.18 3.76
C LEU A 302 -4.87 -15.23 2.72
N PRO A 303 -4.65 -16.47 3.11
CA PRO A 303 -3.82 -17.54 2.52
C PRO A 303 -2.72 -17.03 1.59
N VAL A 304 -1.72 -16.39 2.18
CA VAL A 304 -0.46 -16.00 1.54
C VAL A 304 0.74 -16.28 2.45
N VAL A 305 1.94 -16.16 1.92
CA VAL A 305 3.21 -16.28 2.65
C VAL A 305 3.87 -14.91 2.72
N PRO A 306 4.42 -14.48 3.87
CA PRO A 306 5.16 -13.23 3.99
C PRO A 306 6.17 -13.04 2.85
N GLY A 307 6.18 -11.88 2.23
CA GLY A 307 6.92 -11.62 1.00
C GLY A 307 8.17 -10.74 1.15
N MET A 308 8.36 -10.09 2.30
CA MET A 308 9.46 -9.17 2.56
C MET A 308 10.36 -9.66 3.71
N GLU A 309 10.70 -10.96 3.70
CA GLU A 309 11.61 -11.63 4.64
C GLU A 309 11.08 -11.84 6.07
N GLY A 310 9.78 -11.68 6.30
CA GLY A 310 9.15 -11.95 7.60
C GLY A 310 9.32 -13.38 8.10
N CYS A 311 9.55 -14.34 7.22
CA CYS A 311 9.78 -15.74 7.58
C CYS A 311 11.17 -16.01 8.18
N HIS A 312 12.14 -15.11 8.07
CA HIS A 312 13.47 -15.37 8.64
C HIS A 312 14.13 -14.14 9.28
N TRP A 313 13.91 -12.92 8.77
CA TRP A 313 14.61 -11.74 9.28
C TRP A 313 14.38 -11.48 10.77
N PRO A 314 13.14 -11.52 11.30
CA PRO A 314 12.89 -11.37 12.72
C PRO A 314 13.53 -12.47 13.56
N LEU A 315 13.54 -13.73 13.04
CA LEU A 315 14.16 -14.87 13.75
C LEU A 315 15.68 -14.70 13.87
N ARG A 316 16.33 -14.11 12.84
CA ARG A 316 17.77 -13.84 12.82
C ARG A 316 18.19 -12.75 13.81
N LYS A 317 17.26 -11.87 14.20
CA LYS A 317 17.48 -10.84 15.23
C LYS A 317 17.08 -11.28 16.63
N ALA A 318 16.23 -12.28 16.76
CA ALA A 318 15.71 -12.74 18.03
C ALA A 318 16.61 -13.81 18.68
N ARG A 319 16.53 -13.92 19.99
CA ARG A 319 17.17 -15.02 20.73
C ARG A 319 16.47 -16.35 20.42
N PRO A 320 17.16 -17.48 20.40
CA PRO A 320 16.54 -18.78 20.11
C PRO A 320 15.33 -19.12 21.01
N GLY A 321 15.34 -18.69 22.27
CA GLY A 321 14.21 -18.88 23.20
C GLY A 321 12.94 -18.10 22.84
N ASP A 322 13.03 -17.12 21.97
CA ASP A 322 11.90 -16.30 21.51
C ASP A 322 11.35 -16.75 20.15
N TRP A 323 12.03 -17.66 19.44
CA TRP A 323 11.54 -18.19 18.16
C TRP A 323 10.12 -18.77 18.20
N PRO A 324 9.70 -19.51 19.25
CA PRO A 324 8.32 -19.99 19.33
C PRO A 324 7.28 -18.85 19.31
N LYS A 325 7.59 -17.69 19.90
CA LYS A 325 6.68 -16.51 19.88
C LYS A 325 6.56 -15.93 18.45
N LEU A 326 7.68 -15.82 17.74
CA LEU A 326 7.69 -15.35 16.34
C LEU A 326 6.99 -16.34 15.42
N LEU A 327 7.21 -17.63 15.59
CA LEU A 327 6.50 -18.66 14.84
C LEU A 327 4.99 -18.63 15.13
N ASN A 328 4.59 -18.40 16.38
CA ASN A 328 3.19 -18.25 16.73
C ASN A 328 2.58 -17.01 16.05
N LEU A 329 3.30 -15.88 16.00
CA LEU A 329 2.86 -14.68 15.29
C LEU A 329 2.61 -14.96 13.80
N LEU A 330 3.51 -15.67 13.14
CA LEU A 330 3.42 -16.06 11.74
C LEU A 330 2.30 -17.08 11.46
N LEU A 331 2.21 -18.13 12.28
CA LEU A 331 1.35 -19.29 12.01
C LEU A 331 -0.07 -19.13 12.54
N GLN A 332 -0.27 -18.25 13.55
CA GLN A 332 -1.60 -17.90 14.07
C GLN A 332 -2.21 -16.70 13.35
N GLY A 333 -1.37 -15.76 12.88
CA GLY A 333 -1.80 -14.55 12.19
C GLY A 333 -2.52 -13.54 13.09
N ARG A 334 -2.47 -13.72 14.41
CA ARG A 334 -3.07 -12.81 15.39
C ARG A 334 -2.08 -11.74 15.81
N PRO A 335 -2.47 -10.46 15.83
CA PRO A 335 -1.59 -9.41 16.32
C PRO A 335 -1.36 -9.51 17.82
N VAL A 336 -0.22 -8.99 18.26
CA VAL A 336 0.15 -8.81 19.67
C VAL A 336 0.30 -7.32 19.97
N LYS A 337 0.08 -6.92 21.21
CA LYS A 337 0.38 -5.53 21.61
C LYS A 337 1.89 -5.29 21.65
N ALA A 338 2.31 -4.10 21.20
CA ALA A 338 3.72 -3.73 21.17
C ALA A 338 4.37 -3.91 22.54
N LYS A 339 3.73 -3.47 23.62
CA LYS A 339 4.23 -3.64 24.99
C LYS A 339 4.48 -5.10 25.40
N GLU A 340 3.72 -6.05 24.84
CA GLU A 340 3.83 -7.49 25.13
C GLU A 340 4.93 -8.14 24.27
N SER A 341 5.42 -7.44 23.27
CA SER A 341 6.42 -7.92 22.33
C SER A 341 7.83 -7.35 22.58
N VAL A 342 8.01 -6.55 23.63
CA VAL A 342 9.31 -6.00 23.99
C VAL A 342 10.32 -7.12 24.28
N GLY A 343 11.50 -6.97 23.70
CA GLY A 343 12.64 -7.88 23.85
C GLY A 343 12.68 -9.03 22.87
N TRP A 344 11.55 -9.39 22.21
CA TRP A 344 11.54 -10.45 21.21
C TRP A 344 11.13 -9.99 19.79
N LEU A 345 10.30 -8.94 19.67
CA LEU A 345 9.93 -8.32 18.38
C LEU A 345 10.36 -6.86 18.37
N VAL A 346 9.90 -6.05 19.33
CA VAL A 346 10.31 -4.65 19.46
C VAL A 346 11.38 -4.47 20.54
N ASP A 347 12.18 -3.43 20.40
CA ASP A 347 13.23 -3.09 21.36
C ASP A 347 12.69 -2.22 22.49
N TYR A 348 11.71 -1.36 22.19
CA TYR A 348 11.05 -0.49 23.15
C TYR A 348 9.58 -0.25 22.79
N ALA A 349 8.73 -0.19 23.80
CA ALA A 349 7.35 0.28 23.66
C ALA A 349 6.99 1.19 24.84
N GLY A 350 6.31 2.31 24.56
CA GLY A 350 5.91 3.29 25.58
C GLY A 350 4.86 4.26 25.10
N SER A 351 4.61 5.32 25.86
CA SER A 351 3.79 6.43 25.39
C SER A 351 4.38 7.01 24.09
N LEU A 352 3.59 7.75 23.31
CA LEU A 352 4.10 8.41 22.10
C LEU A 352 5.30 9.32 22.44
N GLU A 353 5.21 10.07 23.52
CA GLU A 353 6.27 10.97 23.97
C GLU A 353 7.55 10.23 24.36
N ASP A 354 7.43 9.16 25.12
CA ASP A 354 8.59 8.37 25.58
C ASP A 354 9.22 7.60 24.41
N ALA A 355 8.41 7.03 23.51
CA ALA A 355 8.88 6.35 22.33
C ALA A 355 9.62 7.31 21.37
N LEU A 356 9.14 8.55 21.19
CA LEU A 356 9.86 9.59 20.44
C LEU A 356 11.18 9.95 21.10
N LYS A 357 11.20 10.16 22.41
CA LYS A 357 12.43 10.46 23.16
C LYS A 357 13.47 9.35 23.03
N VAL A 358 13.05 8.10 23.15
CA VAL A 358 13.95 6.93 23.00
C VAL A 358 14.45 6.86 21.56
N THR A 359 13.57 6.99 20.56
CA THR A 359 13.95 7.02 19.15
C THR A 359 14.99 8.09 18.86
N TRP A 360 14.77 9.31 19.35
CA TRP A 360 15.72 10.41 19.19
C TRP A 360 17.07 10.14 19.84
N LYS A 361 17.08 9.60 21.08
CA LYS A 361 18.33 9.20 21.75
C LYS A 361 19.10 8.15 20.95
N ILE A 362 18.43 7.15 20.38
CA ILE A 362 19.08 6.12 19.57
C ILE A 362 19.81 6.74 18.38
N VAL A 363 19.15 7.62 17.62
CA VAL A 363 19.75 8.21 16.42
C VAL A 363 20.74 9.32 16.71
N THR A 364 20.80 9.84 17.94
CA THR A 364 21.76 10.88 18.35
C THR A 364 22.86 10.38 19.29
N ASP A 365 23.03 9.07 19.44
CA ASP A 365 23.98 8.43 20.38
C ASP A 365 23.78 8.86 21.85
N GLY A 366 22.54 9.24 22.22
CA GLY A 366 22.20 9.49 23.61
C GLY A 366 22.08 8.19 24.42
N ASP A 367 22.18 8.30 25.73
CA ASP A 367 21.92 7.15 26.61
C ASP A 367 20.45 6.72 26.54
N HIS A 368 20.19 5.59 25.91
CA HIS A 368 18.86 5.00 25.71
C HIS A 368 18.71 3.63 26.39
N GLY A 369 19.78 3.06 26.93
CA GLY A 369 19.76 1.80 27.71
C GLY A 369 19.41 0.54 26.89
N LEU A 370 19.36 0.60 25.56
CA LEU A 370 19.04 -0.52 24.67
C LEU A 370 20.28 -1.04 23.97
N GLU A 371 20.37 -2.35 23.83
CA GLU A 371 21.41 -3.00 23.03
C GLU A 371 20.90 -3.24 21.60
N MET A 372 21.74 -2.94 20.59
CA MET A 372 21.45 -3.30 19.20
C MET A 372 21.47 -4.82 19.05
N ARG A 373 20.36 -5.39 18.64
CA ARG A 373 20.29 -6.82 18.36
C ARG A 373 21.14 -7.18 17.16
N LYS A 374 22.05 -8.13 17.36
CA LYS A 374 22.88 -8.65 16.27
C LYS A 374 22.00 -9.41 15.26
N LEU A 375 22.21 -9.13 13.99
CA LEU A 375 21.63 -9.91 12.90
C LEU A 375 22.52 -11.13 12.64
N GLU A 376 21.97 -12.35 12.74
CA GLU A 376 22.69 -13.57 12.43
C GLU A 376 22.68 -13.84 10.92
N GLU A 377 23.85 -13.74 10.29
CA GLU A 377 24.01 -13.89 8.83
C GLU A 377 24.11 -15.34 8.37
N GLY A 378 24.55 -16.22 9.26
CA GLY A 378 24.71 -17.63 8.99
C GLY A 378 23.39 -18.42 9.07
N ALA A 379 23.48 -19.73 8.83
CA ALA A 379 22.35 -20.63 9.01
C ALA A 379 21.98 -20.73 10.49
N LEU A 380 20.70 -20.55 10.82
CA LEU A 380 20.16 -20.77 12.16
C LEU A 380 20.02 -22.28 12.44
N LYS A 381 20.46 -22.70 13.62
CA LYS A 381 20.37 -24.10 14.06
C LYS A 381 19.19 -24.26 15.03
N ASN A 382 18.53 -25.42 14.93
CA ASN A 382 17.46 -25.82 15.86
C ASN A 382 16.22 -24.90 15.85
N VAL A 383 15.90 -24.27 14.71
CA VAL A 383 14.62 -23.59 14.54
C VAL A 383 13.48 -24.60 14.73
N PRO A 384 12.47 -24.31 15.54
CA PRO A 384 11.37 -25.26 15.78
C PRO A 384 10.66 -25.64 14.48
N LYS A 385 10.41 -26.95 14.28
CA LYS A 385 9.73 -27.50 13.11
C LYS A 385 8.21 -27.53 13.27
N GLU A 386 7.74 -27.28 14.48
CA GLU A 386 6.32 -27.24 14.84
C GLU A 386 6.12 -26.36 16.06
N ILE A 387 4.95 -25.85 16.24
CA ILE A 387 4.49 -25.19 17.48
C ILE A 387 3.15 -25.77 17.90
N SER A 388 2.96 -25.87 19.22
CA SER A 388 1.67 -26.29 19.80
C SER A 388 0.71 -25.12 20.00
N GLY A 389 -0.57 -25.43 20.17
CA GLY A 389 -1.58 -24.43 20.57
C GLY A 389 -2.13 -23.59 19.41
N LEU A 390 -1.86 -23.94 18.17
CA LEU A 390 -2.49 -23.27 17.02
C LEU A 390 -4.01 -23.58 17.01
N THR A 391 -4.81 -22.54 16.82
CA THR A 391 -6.25 -22.69 16.60
C THR A 391 -6.46 -23.37 15.23
N PRO A 392 -7.28 -24.43 15.12
CA PRO A 392 -7.56 -25.07 13.83
C PRO A 392 -8.08 -24.07 12.81
N GLY A 393 -7.57 -24.15 11.59
CA GLY A 393 -7.97 -23.33 10.45
C GLY A 393 -8.71 -24.16 9.38
N ASP A 394 -9.21 -23.48 8.35
CA ASP A 394 -9.70 -24.15 7.15
C ASP A 394 -8.54 -24.72 6.32
N ALA A 395 -8.87 -25.42 5.23
CA ALA A 395 -7.86 -26.04 4.36
C ALA A 395 -6.87 -25.03 3.75
N ALA A 396 -7.30 -23.80 3.48
CA ALA A 396 -6.46 -22.75 2.93
C ALA A 396 -5.50 -22.19 3.99
N THR A 397 -5.99 -21.96 5.21
CA THR A 397 -5.18 -21.56 6.36
C THR A 397 -4.12 -22.62 6.69
N GLU A 398 -4.49 -23.90 6.72
CA GLU A 398 -3.53 -24.98 7.00
C GLU A 398 -2.47 -25.13 5.89
N ALA A 399 -2.86 -24.94 4.63
CA ALA A 399 -1.92 -24.92 3.51
C ALA A 399 -0.94 -23.75 3.62
N ALA A 400 -1.43 -22.55 3.98
CA ALA A 400 -0.59 -21.38 4.21
C ALA A 400 0.36 -21.58 5.40
N ARG A 401 -0.10 -22.16 6.51
CA ARG A 401 0.75 -22.51 7.67
C ARG A 401 1.91 -23.42 7.28
N LYS A 402 1.59 -24.48 6.52
CA LYS A 402 2.60 -25.41 6.02
C LYS A 402 3.62 -24.72 5.12
N ALA A 403 3.16 -23.86 4.21
CA ALA A 403 4.03 -23.11 3.32
C ALA A 403 4.92 -22.11 4.07
N ILE A 404 4.34 -21.37 5.03
CA ILE A 404 5.08 -20.42 5.89
C ILE A 404 6.15 -21.17 6.69
N LEU A 405 5.80 -22.29 7.36
CA LEU A 405 6.75 -23.04 8.15
C LEU A 405 7.87 -23.64 7.28
N GLN A 406 7.54 -24.14 6.10
CA GLN A 406 8.53 -24.62 5.14
C GLN A 406 9.47 -23.49 4.69
N ASN A 407 8.93 -22.29 4.43
CA ASN A 407 9.75 -21.12 4.09
C ASN A 407 10.66 -20.74 5.25
N VAL A 408 10.14 -20.68 6.48
CA VAL A 408 10.96 -20.41 7.69
C VAL A 408 12.13 -21.40 7.78
N LEU A 409 11.87 -22.70 7.69
CA LEU A 409 12.91 -23.71 7.84
C LEU A 409 13.95 -23.66 6.70
N SER A 410 13.50 -23.43 5.47
CA SER A 410 14.39 -23.32 4.31
C SER A 410 15.24 -22.05 4.37
N SER A 411 14.62 -20.89 4.65
CA SER A 411 15.32 -19.61 4.69
C SER A 411 16.22 -19.45 5.91
N CYS A 412 15.81 -19.95 7.08
CA CYS A 412 16.64 -19.93 8.29
C CYS A 412 17.81 -20.96 8.18
N GLY A 413 17.64 -22.04 7.44
CA GLY A 413 18.65 -23.09 7.27
C GLY A 413 19.82 -22.73 6.36
N THR A 414 19.84 -21.53 5.79
CA THR A 414 20.87 -21.03 4.87
C THR A 414 21.46 -19.69 5.33
N THR A 415 22.40 -19.13 4.56
CA THR A 415 22.90 -17.78 4.79
C THR A 415 21.81 -16.75 4.50
N ILE A 416 21.94 -15.56 5.10
CA ILE A 416 20.99 -14.46 4.88
C ILE A 416 20.93 -14.04 3.39
N SER A 417 22.03 -14.18 2.66
CA SER A 417 22.10 -13.86 1.22
C SER A 417 21.24 -14.84 0.40
N GLU A 418 21.36 -16.13 0.67
CA GLU A 418 20.58 -17.16 -0.02
C GLU A 418 19.10 -17.14 0.37
N ALA A 419 18.80 -16.78 1.63
CA ALA A 419 17.45 -16.72 2.17
C ALA A 419 16.54 -15.74 1.41
N LEU A 420 17.09 -14.67 0.83
CA LEU A 420 16.33 -13.71 0.01
C LEU A 420 15.60 -14.41 -1.15
N ASP A 421 16.32 -15.15 -1.95
CA ASP A 421 15.76 -15.83 -3.14
C ASP A 421 14.86 -17.00 -2.74
N ILE A 422 15.21 -17.71 -1.68
CA ILE A 422 14.40 -18.80 -1.14
C ILE A 422 13.03 -18.27 -0.69
N GLN A 423 13.01 -17.23 0.13
CA GLN A 423 11.75 -16.67 0.61
C GLN A 423 10.91 -16.10 -0.54
N ALA A 424 11.52 -15.32 -1.43
CA ALA A 424 10.82 -14.76 -2.57
C ALA A 424 10.18 -15.85 -3.44
N LYS A 425 10.88 -16.96 -3.68
CA LYS A 425 10.36 -18.09 -4.44
C LYS A 425 9.20 -18.79 -3.72
N HIS A 426 9.32 -19.05 -2.42
CA HIS A 426 8.24 -19.67 -1.66
C HIS A 426 6.98 -18.79 -1.62
N SER A 427 7.14 -17.47 -1.41
CA SER A 427 6.03 -16.53 -1.42
C SER A 427 5.35 -16.49 -2.78
N ALA A 428 6.11 -16.33 -3.86
CA ALA A 428 5.59 -16.28 -5.23
C ALA A 428 4.89 -17.57 -5.66
N GLY A 429 5.51 -18.72 -5.38
CA GLY A 429 4.94 -20.03 -5.72
C GLY A 429 3.63 -20.32 -4.98
N PHE A 430 3.50 -19.88 -3.72
CA PHE A 430 2.23 -20.00 -3.01
C PHE A 430 1.17 -19.03 -3.56
N MET A 431 1.56 -17.80 -3.93
CA MET A 431 0.67 -16.78 -4.46
C MET A 431 0.04 -17.18 -5.80
N SER A 432 0.81 -17.79 -6.72
CA SER A 432 0.30 -18.34 -7.97
C SER A 432 -0.41 -19.70 -7.80
N GLY A 433 -0.43 -20.25 -6.58
CA GLY A 433 -1.05 -21.53 -6.26
C GLY A 433 -2.56 -21.45 -6.01
N THR A 434 -3.21 -22.61 -6.05
CA THR A 434 -4.67 -22.76 -5.97
C THR A 434 -5.29 -22.14 -4.71
N TYR A 435 -4.63 -22.19 -3.56
CA TYR A 435 -5.19 -21.69 -2.31
C TYR A 435 -5.25 -20.17 -2.27
N CYS A 436 -4.24 -19.48 -2.77
CA CYS A 436 -4.25 -18.02 -2.89
C CYS A 436 -5.22 -17.56 -3.98
N GLN A 437 -5.23 -18.23 -5.15
CA GLN A 437 -6.14 -17.91 -6.25
C GLN A 437 -7.63 -18.07 -5.88
N LYS A 438 -7.97 -19.03 -5.01
CA LYS A 438 -9.32 -19.26 -4.49
C LYS A 438 -9.60 -18.53 -3.17
N GLY A 439 -8.59 -17.96 -2.56
CA GLY A 439 -8.68 -17.20 -1.31
C GLY A 439 -9.20 -15.78 -1.49
N SER A 440 -9.06 -14.97 -0.43
CA SER A 440 -9.56 -13.59 -0.40
C SER A 440 -8.96 -12.70 -1.50
N ILE A 441 -7.65 -12.83 -1.77
CA ILE A 441 -6.95 -12.05 -2.81
C ILE A 441 -7.43 -12.45 -4.19
N GLY A 442 -7.54 -13.75 -4.49
CA GLY A 442 -8.06 -14.22 -5.77
C GLY A 442 -9.53 -13.89 -5.98
N ALA A 443 -10.34 -13.89 -4.92
CA ALA A 443 -11.72 -13.43 -4.98
C ALA A 443 -11.81 -11.93 -5.29
N GLU A 444 -10.94 -11.11 -4.71
CA GLU A 444 -10.87 -9.67 -5.00
C GLU A 444 -10.35 -9.41 -6.42
N TYR A 445 -9.33 -10.16 -6.86
CA TYR A 445 -8.86 -10.16 -8.24
C TYR A 445 -10.00 -10.44 -9.22
N THR A 446 -10.75 -11.54 -8.99
CA THR A 446 -11.87 -11.92 -9.85
C THR A 446 -12.95 -10.82 -9.88
N LYS A 447 -13.31 -10.26 -8.73
CA LYS A 447 -14.28 -9.15 -8.65
C LYS A 447 -13.82 -7.90 -9.40
N THR A 448 -12.52 -7.66 -9.44
CA THR A 448 -11.92 -6.45 -10.01
C THR A 448 -11.66 -6.59 -11.50
N MET A 449 -11.12 -7.73 -11.93
CA MET A 449 -10.61 -7.94 -13.28
C MET A 449 -11.58 -8.69 -14.19
N ALA A 450 -12.46 -9.54 -13.64
CA ALA A 450 -13.51 -10.18 -14.46
C ALA A 450 -14.57 -9.15 -14.80
N LEU A 451 -14.56 -8.74 -16.03
CA LEU A 451 -15.58 -7.89 -16.66
C LEU A 451 -16.60 -8.73 -17.39
#